data_ffd2aaed6389859785db53d3cf174c8c
#
_entry.id   ffd2aaed6389859785db53d3cf174c8c
#
_cell.length_a   1.000
_cell.length_b   1.000
_cell.length_c   1.000
_cell.angle_alpha   90.00
_cell.angle_beta   90.00
_cell.angle_gamma   90.00
#
_symmetry.space_group_name_H-M   'P 1'
#
loop_
_entity.id
_entity.type
_entity.pdbx_description
1 polymer ?
#
loop_
_entity_poly.entity_id
_entity_poly.type
_entity_poly.pdbx_seq_one_letter_code
_entity_poly.pdbx_strand_id
1 'polypeptide(L)'
;MSEIIKGALSVSNDVIADIAGYAAMSCYGVVGMAEQLQGAESVRLSPGQRLRKGVLVSTFEEGLAVDLHVVIEAGVNMKSVCQNLASSVTFTLQEIAQIDPARLKIAIHIDGMKSRA
;
A
#
# COMPACT_ATOMS: atom_id res chain seq x y z
N MET A 1 -9.11 -12.30 -12.94
CA MET A 1 -9.50 -12.78 -11.62
C MET A 1 -9.88 -14.24 -11.73
N SER A 2 -9.43 -15.00 -10.81
CA SER A 2 -9.76 -16.40 -10.87
C SER A 2 -11.23 -16.62 -10.53
N GLU A 3 -11.70 -17.74 -10.94
CA GLU A 3 -13.07 -18.11 -10.71
C GLU A 3 -13.35 -18.28 -9.23
N ILE A 4 -14.51 -17.86 -8.82
CA ILE A 4 -14.94 -18.04 -7.45
C ILE A 4 -15.52 -19.42 -7.30
N ILE A 5 -14.87 -20.21 -6.52
CA ILE A 5 -15.33 -21.57 -6.29
C ILE A 5 -15.41 -21.75 -4.80
N LYS A 6 -16.61 -21.95 -4.31
CA LYS A 6 -16.82 -22.18 -2.88
C LYS A 6 -16.24 -21.05 -2.05
N GLY A 7 -16.38 -19.85 -2.54
CA GLY A 7 -15.96 -18.67 -1.80
C GLY A 7 -14.52 -18.30 -1.94
N ALA A 8 -13.75 -18.99 -2.76
CA ALA A 8 -12.38 -18.60 -2.97
C ALA A 8 -12.32 -17.37 -3.88
N LEU A 9 -11.48 -16.43 -3.52
CA LEU A 9 -11.31 -15.21 -4.29
C LEU A 9 -9.81 -14.96 -4.45
N SER A 10 -9.42 -14.72 -5.67
CA SER A 10 -8.02 -14.40 -5.95
C SER A 10 -7.93 -13.01 -6.55
N VAL A 11 -7.07 -12.18 -5.97
CA VAL A 11 -6.89 -10.81 -6.40
C VAL A 11 -5.42 -10.62 -6.73
N SER A 12 -5.15 -10.05 -7.89
CA SER A 12 -3.77 -9.86 -8.32
C SER A 12 -3.08 -8.79 -7.46
N ASN A 13 -1.76 -8.89 -7.39
CA ASN A 13 -1.00 -7.93 -6.60
C ASN A 13 -1.07 -6.53 -7.20
N ASP A 14 -1.25 -6.41 -8.51
CA ASP A 14 -1.42 -5.09 -9.11
C ASP A 14 -2.70 -4.43 -8.62
N VAL A 15 -3.77 -5.21 -8.51
CA VAL A 15 -5.03 -4.67 -8.00
C VAL A 15 -4.89 -4.30 -6.55
N ILE A 16 -4.19 -5.13 -5.77
CA ILE A 16 -3.97 -4.82 -4.36
C ILE A 16 -3.19 -3.51 -4.23
N ALA A 17 -2.17 -3.32 -5.06
CA ALA A 17 -1.40 -2.09 -5.03
C ALA A 17 -2.27 -0.88 -5.37
N ASP A 18 -3.13 -1.01 -6.36
CA ASP A 18 -4.02 0.09 -6.73
C ASP A 18 -4.98 0.44 -5.61
N ILE A 19 -5.54 -0.58 -4.97
CA ILE A 19 -6.48 -0.36 -3.88
C ILE A 19 -5.77 0.32 -2.71
N ALA A 20 -4.59 -0.18 -2.36
CA ALA A 20 -3.83 0.38 -1.25
C ALA A 20 -3.44 1.83 -1.54
N GLY A 21 -3.00 2.11 -2.76
CA GLY A 21 -2.63 3.47 -3.13
C GLY A 21 -3.83 4.41 -3.08
N TYR A 22 -4.96 3.95 -3.55
CA TYR A 22 -6.17 4.77 -3.50
C TYR A 22 -6.56 5.09 -2.05
N ALA A 23 -6.51 4.09 -1.19
CA ALA A 23 -6.84 4.29 0.21
C ALA A 23 -5.87 5.27 0.85
N ALA A 24 -4.59 5.14 0.53
CA ALA A 24 -3.58 6.02 1.10
C ALA A 24 -3.81 7.47 0.67
N MET A 25 -4.13 7.69 -0.60
CA MET A 25 -4.35 9.04 -1.08
C MET A 25 -5.59 9.70 -0.49
N SER A 26 -6.48 8.90 0.07
CA SER A 26 -7.68 9.43 0.69
C SER A 26 -7.44 9.83 2.14
N CYS A 27 -6.28 9.56 2.69
CA CYS A 27 -6.01 9.86 4.08
C CYS A 27 -5.56 11.29 4.28
N TYR A 28 -5.98 11.88 5.40
CA TYR A 28 -5.55 13.21 5.76
C TYR A 28 -4.04 13.26 5.94
N GLY A 29 -3.42 14.29 5.42
CA GLY A 29 -2.00 14.50 5.58
C GLY A 29 -1.15 13.88 4.49
N VAL A 30 -1.72 13.05 3.65
CA VAL A 30 -1.00 12.47 2.53
C VAL A 30 -1.19 13.36 1.32
N VAL A 31 -0.10 13.88 0.77
CA VAL A 31 -0.19 14.73 -0.41
C VAL A 31 0.14 13.99 -1.68
N GLY A 32 0.76 12.82 -1.58
CA GLY A 32 1.02 12.03 -2.76
C GLY A 32 1.73 10.75 -2.43
N MET A 33 1.80 9.88 -3.41
CA MET A 33 2.58 8.67 -3.31
C MET A 33 3.95 8.96 -3.90
N ALA A 34 4.97 8.48 -3.22
CA ALA A 34 6.32 8.69 -3.72
C ALA A 34 6.60 7.67 -4.80
N GLU A 35 7.18 8.13 -5.87
CA GLU A 35 7.61 7.22 -6.93
C GLU A 35 9.11 7.06 -6.82
N GLN A 36 9.55 6.81 -5.62
CA GLN A 36 10.97 6.82 -5.37
C GLN A 36 11.72 5.72 -6.10
N LEU A 37 11.03 4.67 -6.45
CA LEU A 37 11.68 3.60 -7.17
C LEU A 37 11.61 3.79 -8.66
N GLN A 38 10.97 4.85 -9.09
CA GLN A 38 10.97 5.22 -10.47
C GLN A 38 12.40 5.57 -10.86
N GLY A 39 12.87 5.08 -11.91
CA GLY A 39 14.22 5.34 -12.32
C GLY A 39 15.25 4.58 -11.52
N ALA A 40 14.85 3.85 -10.53
CA ALA A 40 15.79 2.99 -9.83
C ALA A 40 15.90 1.71 -10.60
N GLU A 41 16.54 1.82 -11.72
CA GLU A 41 16.63 0.70 -12.64
C GLU A 41 17.29 -0.49 -12.00
N SER A 42 17.93 -0.27 -10.91
CA SER A 42 18.59 -1.38 -10.23
C SER A 42 17.64 -2.16 -9.33
N VAL A 43 16.42 -1.68 -9.16
CA VAL A 43 15.48 -2.38 -8.32
C VAL A 43 15.12 -3.71 -8.96
N ARG A 44 15.29 -4.75 -8.20
CA ARG A 44 14.97 -6.09 -8.67
C ARG A 44 13.81 -6.61 -7.86
N LEU A 45 12.78 -7.01 -8.55
CA LEU A 45 11.61 -7.56 -7.90
C LEU A 45 11.70 -9.07 -7.94
N SER A 46 11.48 -9.67 -6.79
CA SER A 46 11.40 -11.11 -6.71
C SER A 46 10.06 -11.58 -7.26
N PRO A 47 9.95 -12.85 -7.61
CA PRO A 47 8.65 -13.38 -7.96
C PRO A 47 7.67 -13.09 -6.82
N GLY A 48 6.48 -12.67 -7.17
CA GLY A 48 5.47 -12.35 -6.18
C GLY A 48 5.51 -10.93 -5.68
N GLN A 49 6.43 -10.12 -6.16
CA GLN A 49 6.48 -8.71 -5.80
C GLN A 49 5.94 -7.87 -6.95
N ARG A 50 5.30 -6.78 -6.59
CA ARG A 50 4.81 -5.81 -7.56
C ARG A 50 5.00 -4.42 -7.00
N LEU A 51 5.57 -3.55 -7.82
CA LEU A 51 5.75 -2.15 -7.46
C LEU A 51 4.87 -1.31 -8.36
N ARG A 52 4.06 -0.44 -7.75
CA ARG A 52 3.16 0.38 -8.53
C ARG A 52 2.92 1.68 -7.82
N LYS A 53 3.45 2.76 -8.41
CA LYS A 53 3.20 4.12 -7.92
C LYS A 53 3.46 4.27 -6.43
N GLY A 54 4.60 3.78 -5.99
CA GLY A 54 4.97 3.92 -4.60
C GLY A 54 4.44 2.85 -3.68
N VAL A 55 3.75 1.86 -4.22
CA VAL A 55 3.23 0.75 -3.41
C VAL A 55 3.92 -0.52 -3.86
N LEU A 56 4.61 -1.14 -2.93
CA LEU A 56 5.27 -2.42 -3.22
C LEU A 56 4.52 -3.52 -2.49
N VAL A 57 4.02 -4.47 -3.25
CA VAL A 57 3.29 -5.60 -2.70
C VAL A 57 4.14 -6.84 -2.82
N SER A 58 4.33 -7.52 -1.72
CA SER A 58 5.12 -8.75 -1.68
C SER A 58 4.25 -9.87 -1.12
N THR A 59 4.35 -11.03 -1.75
CA THR A 59 3.60 -12.20 -1.31
C THR A 59 4.55 -13.19 -0.68
N PHE A 60 4.16 -13.73 0.45
CA PHE A 60 4.94 -14.79 1.08
C PHE A 60 3.96 -15.77 1.71
N GLU A 61 4.49 -16.85 2.26
CA GLU A 61 3.64 -17.95 2.70
C GLU A 61 2.59 -17.54 3.69
N GLU A 62 2.95 -16.66 4.61
CA GLU A 62 2.00 -16.25 5.66
C GLU A 62 1.04 -15.18 5.22
N GLY A 63 1.23 -14.61 4.03
CA GLY A 63 0.32 -13.58 3.58
C GLY A 63 0.97 -12.55 2.69
N LEU A 64 0.59 -11.30 2.91
CA LEU A 64 1.01 -10.19 2.07
C LEU A 64 1.71 -9.12 2.89
N ALA A 65 2.72 -8.53 2.29
CA ALA A 65 3.33 -7.32 2.83
C ALA A 65 3.11 -6.20 1.84
N VAL A 66 2.66 -5.07 2.34
CA VAL A 66 2.41 -3.89 1.51
C VAL A 66 3.24 -2.76 2.08
N ASP A 67 4.17 -2.26 1.26
CA ASP A 67 5.00 -1.12 1.63
C ASP A 67 4.51 0.09 0.89
N LEU A 68 4.14 1.12 1.65
CA LEU A 68 3.61 2.35 1.09
C LEU A 68 4.66 3.43 1.22
N HIS A 69 5.03 4.03 0.10
CA HIS A 69 5.95 5.15 0.10
C HIS A 69 5.16 6.40 -0.17
N VAL A 70 5.08 7.28 0.83
CA VAL A 70 4.19 8.41 0.76
C VAL A 70 4.94 9.70 0.99
N VAL A 71 4.36 10.78 0.49
CA VAL A 71 4.78 12.13 0.78
C VAL A 71 3.67 12.75 1.61
N ILE A 72 4.02 13.28 2.77
CA ILE A 72 3.03 13.85 3.65
C ILE A 72 3.16 15.36 3.73
N GLU A 73 2.13 15.99 4.24
CA GLU A 73 2.11 17.42 4.41
C GLU A 73 2.99 17.83 5.58
N ALA A 74 3.82 18.84 5.37
CA ALA A 74 4.67 19.33 6.45
C ALA A 74 3.81 19.90 7.56
N GLY A 75 4.20 19.63 8.80
CA GLY A 75 3.47 20.16 9.95
C GLY A 75 2.41 19.24 10.52
N VAL A 76 2.05 18.16 9.83
CA VAL A 76 1.07 17.24 10.39
C VAL A 76 1.77 16.33 11.42
N ASN A 77 0.95 15.74 12.26
CA ASN A 77 1.46 14.79 13.23
C ASN A 77 1.77 13.48 12.50
N MET A 78 3.05 13.20 12.36
CA MET A 78 3.49 12.07 11.56
C MET A 78 2.97 10.75 12.09
N LYS A 79 2.96 10.59 13.40
CA LYS A 79 2.49 9.35 13.99
C LYS A 79 1.02 9.13 13.71
N SER A 80 0.23 10.19 13.84
CA SER A 80 -1.21 10.08 13.57
C SER A 80 -1.48 9.74 12.11
N VAL A 81 -0.74 10.36 11.21
CA VAL A 81 -0.91 10.07 9.79
C VAL A 81 -0.58 8.62 9.51
N CYS A 82 0.51 8.12 10.07
CA CYS A 82 0.89 6.74 9.83
C CYS A 82 -0.12 5.75 10.40
N GLN A 83 -0.65 6.04 11.57
CA GLN A 83 -1.66 5.17 12.16
C GLN A 83 -2.93 5.15 11.32
N ASN A 84 -3.34 6.31 10.85
CA ASN A 84 -4.52 6.40 10.00
C ASN A 84 -4.31 5.70 8.68
N LEU A 85 -3.13 5.83 8.11
CA LEU A 85 -2.80 5.15 6.87
C LEU A 85 -2.90 3.65 7.04
N ALA A 86 -2.26 3.13 8.07
CA ALA A 86 -2.25 1.69 8.28
C ALA A 86 -3.67 1.17 8.47
N SER A 87 -4.45 1.87 9.26
CA SER A 87 -5.82 1.45 9.53
C SER A 87 -6.69 1.52 8.27
N SER A 88 -6.55 2.62 7.52
CA SER A 88 -7.38 2.81 6.34
C SER A 88 -7.05 1.80 5.26
N VAL A 89 -5.77 1.55 5.03
CA VAL A 89 -5.36 0.60 4.01
C VAL A 89 -5.78 -0.81 4.41
N THR A 90 -5.58 -1.16 5.67
CA THR A 90 -5.99 -2.48 6.15
C THR A 90 -7.48 -2.68 5.99
N PHE A 91 -8.26 -1.69 6.42
CA PHE A 91 -9.71 -1.80 6.30
C PHE A 91 -10.16 -1.92 4.85
N THR A 92 -9.57 -1.11 3.99
CA THR A 92 -9.98 -1.12 2.58
C THR A 92 -9.62 -2.44 1.91
N LEU A 93 -8.44 -2.97 2.20
CA LEU A 93 -8.06 -4.26 1.63
C LEU A 93 -8.92 -5.39 2.16
N GLN A 94 -9.30 -5.31 3.43
CA GLN A 94 -10.18 -6.31 3.99
C GLN A 94 -11.55 -6.26 3.32
N GLU A 95 -12.10 -5.06 3.15
CA GLU A 95 -13.44 -4.93 2.64
C GLU A 95 -13.55 -5.18 1.15
N ILE A 96 -12.59 -4.70 0.39
CA ILE A 96 -12.68 -4.77 -1.07
C ILE A 96 -11.99 -6.02 -1.60
N ALA A 97 -10.79 -6.32 -1.11
CA ALA A 97 -10.03 -7.45 -1.63
C ALA A 97 -10.20 -8.70 -0.77
N GLN A 98 -10.91 -8.58 0.34
CA GLN A 98 -11.22 -9.71 1.22
C GLN A 98 -9.97 -10.39 1.75
N ILE A 99 -8.98 -9.58 2.09
CA ILE A 99 -7.75 -10.06 2.65
C ILE A 99 -7.89 -10.11 4.17
N ASP A 100 -7.52 -11.24 4.77
CA ASP A 100 -7.55 -11.39 6.21
C ASP A 100 -6.52 -10.46 6.82
N PRO A 101 -6.93 -9.54 7.72
CA PRO A 101 -5.96 -8.62 8.32
C PRO A 101 -4.85 -9.33 9.08
N ALA A 102 -5.09 -10.52 9.58
CA ALA A 102 -4.06 -11.26 10.30
C ALA A 102 -2.93 -11.71 9.37
N ARG A 103 -3.17 -11.71 8.08
CA ARG A 103 -2.18 -12.12 7.09
C ARG A 103 -1.62 -10.94 6.32
N LEU A 104 -1.83 -9.74 6.82
CA LEU A 104 -1.46 -8.53 6.10
C LEU A 104 -0.48 -7.73 6.94
N LYS A 105 0.62 -7.34 6.35
CA LYS A 105 1.60 -6.47 7.00
C LYS A 105 1.71 -5.19 6.21
N ILE A 106 1.53 -4.07 6.90
CA ILE A 106 1.60 -2.77 6.26
C ILE A 106 2.81 -2.05 6.82
N ALA A 107 3.68 -1.61 5.94
CA ALA A 107 4.81 -0.78 6.31
C ALA A 107 4.67 0.55 5.60
N ILE A 108 4.87 1.63 6.33
CA ILE A 108 4.70 2.96 5.79
C ILE A 108 6.04 3.66 5.80
N HIS A 109 6.43 4.14 4.64
CA HIS A 109 7.69 4.84 4.46
C HIS A 109 7.37 6.27 4.05
N ILE A 110 7.79 7.22 4.89
CA ILE A 110 7.60 8.63 4.58
C ILE A 110 8.82 9.09 3.84
N ASP A 111 8.68 9.26 2.54
CA ASP A 111 9.81 9.58 1.69
C ASP A 111 10.00 11.06 1.51
N GLY A 112 9.05 11.86 1.95
CA GLY A 112 9.20 13.29 1.83
C GLY A 112 8.09 14.02 2.52
N MET A 113 8.31 15.31 2.71
CA MET A 113 7.33 16.21 3.27
C MET A 113 7.19 17.39 2.34
N LYS A 114 6.00 17.90 2.24
CA LYS A 114 5.76 18.99 1.33
C LYS A 114 4.85 20.01 1.98
N SER A 115 5.22 21.26 1.83
CA SER A 115 4.36 22.33 2.30
C SER A 115 3.19 22.48 1.35
N ARG A 116 2.03 22.64 1.92
CA ARG A 116 0.83 22.80 1.12
C ARG A 116 0.57 24.25 0.77
N ALA A 117 1.29 25.14 1.37
CA ALA A 117 1.05 26.58 1.18
C ALA A 117 1.22 27.04 -0.27
#